data_24e29ca84fa32a9ac5a5756241c4b34c
#
_entry.id   24e29ca84fa32a9ac5a5756241c4b34c
#
_cell.length_a   1.000
_cell.length_b   1.000
_cell.length_c   1.000
_cell.angle_alpha   90.00
_cell.angle_beta   90.00
_cell.angle_gamma   90.00
#
_symmetry.space_group_name_H-M   'P 1'
#
loop_
_entity.id
_entity.type
_entity.pdbx_description
1 polymer ?
#
loop_
_entity_poly.entity_id
_entity_poly.type
_entity_poly.pdbx_seq_one_letter_code
_entity_poly.pdbx_strand_id
1 'polypeptide(L)'
;MSEVKKIATRDSYGNALAELGTEHEDVVVLDADLAAATKTGVFKKAHPERFIDCGIAECNMMGVAAGLAATGKVPFASSFAMFAAGRAFEQVRNSIGYPHLNVKIGATHAGISVGEDGATHQCNEDIALMRTIPGMVVINPSDDVEARAAVRAAYEHEGPVYMRFGRLAVPVINDRPDYKFELGKGVVLR
;
A
#
# COMPACT_ATOMS: atom_id res chain seq x y z
N MET A 1 20.97 -26.77 6.12
CA MET A 1 20.35 -25.77 5.24
C MET A 1 20.02 -24.57 6.12
N SER A 2 20.53 -23.38 5.81
CA SER A 2 20.17 -22.16 6.54
C SER A 2 18.66 -21.93 6.41
N GLU A 3 18.02 -21.62 7.51
CA GLU A 3 16.59 -21.30 7.52
C GLU A 3 16.32 -20.08 6.61
N VAL A 4 15.39 -20.23 5.66
CA VAL A 4 15.06 -19.15 4.73
C VAL A 4 14.31 -18.06 5.48
N LYS A 5 14.88 -16.87 5.55
CA LYS A 5 14.23 -15.70 6.15
C LYS A 5 12.89 -15.44 5.46
N LYS A 6 11.82 -15.29 6.25
CA LYS A 6 10.47 -14.99 5.74
C LYS A 6 9.92 -13.75 6.43
N ILE A 7 9.37 -12.83 5.63
CA ILE A 7 8.76 -11.58 6.12
C ILE A 7 7.45 -11.36 5.36
N ALA A 8 6.40 -10.93 6.05
CA ALA A 8 5.16 -10.53 5.38
C ALA A 8 5.33 -9.15 4.73
N THR A 9 4.93 -9.00 3.48
CA THR A 9 5.11 -7.73 2.74
C THR A 9 4.34 -6.57 3.38
N ARG A 10 3.25 -6.83 4.12
CA ARG A 10 2.59 -5.80 4.95
C ARG A 10 3.46 -5.29 6.11
N ASP A 11 4.30 -6.14 6.72
CA ASP A 11 5.22 -5.71 7.77
C ASP A 11 6.32 -4.80 7.18
N SER A 12 6.81 -5.16 6.00
CA SER A 12 7.75 -4.34 5.22
C SER A 12 7.16 -2.97 4.87
N TYR A 13 5.89 -2.94 4.47
CA TYR A 13 5.13 -1.72 4.19
C TYR A 13 5.07 -0.79 5.40
N GLY A 14 4.62 -1.29 6.56
CA GLY A 14 4.50 -0.49 7.78
C GLY A 14 5.84 0.10 8.24
N ASN A 15 6.91 -0.69 8.16
CA ASN A 15 8.26 -0.23 8.50
C ASN A 15 8.77 0.82 7.51
N ALA A 16 8.61 0.58 6.20
CA ALA A 16 9.02 1.52 5.16
C ALA A 16 8.27 2.86 5.24
N LEU A 17 6.98 2.84 5.61
CA LEU A 17 6.21 4.07 5.86
C LEU A 17 6.77 4.89 7.02
N ALA A 18 7.14 4.26 8.13
CA ALA A 18 7.69 4.97 9.28
C ALA A 18 9.06 5.58 8.95
N GLU A 19 9.91 4.88 8.20
CA GLU A 19 11.18 5.38 7.69
C GLU A 19 10.95 6.58 6.75
N LEU A 20 10.05 6.44 5.78
CA LEU A 20 9.69 7.48 4.83
C LEU A 20 9.14 8.74 5.53
N GLY A 21 8.31 8.56 6.55
CA GLY A 21 7.78 9.66 7.36
C GLY A 21 8.86 10.42 8.14
N THR A 22 9.97 9.78 8.48
CA THR A 22 11.12 10.45 9.11
C THR A 22 11.89 11.32 8.11
N GLU A 23 11.93 10.89 6.85
CA GLU A 23 12.64 11.59 5.77
C GLU A 23 11.81 12.72 5.14
N HIS A 24 10.46 12.60 5.17
CA HIS A 24 9.54 13.46 4.42
C HIS A 24 8.35 13.93 5.28
N GLU A 25 8.25 15.23 5.53
CA GLU A 25 7.19 15.84 6.36
C GLU A 25 5.83 15.97 5.65
N ASP A 26 5.79 15.83 4.34
CA ASP A 26 4.58 15.87 3.54
C ASP A 26 3.83 14.54 3.51
N VAL A 27 4.47 13.45 3.98
CA VAL A 27 3.85 12.13 4.10
C VAL A 27 2.84 12.11 5.25
N VAL A 28 1.61 11.74 4.93
CA VAL A 28 0.49 11.52 5.88
C VAL A 28 -0.06 10.12 5.67
N VAL A 29 -0.34 9.41 6.75
CA VAL A 29 -0.89 8.05 6.68
C VAL A 29 -2.32 8.03 7.19
N LEU A 30 -3.23 7.45 6.41
CA LEU A 30 -4.62 7.23 6.77
C LEU A 30 -4.91 5.74 6.89
N ASP A 31 -5.78 5.38 7.82
CA ASP A 31 -6.22 3.99 8.01
C ASP A 31 -7.72 3.95 8.33
N ALA A 32 -8.37 2.83 8.03
CA ALA A 32 -9.79 2.60 8.30
C ALA A 32 -9.98 1.64 9.48
N ASP A 33 -9.43 2.00 10.65
CA ASP A 33 -9.50 1.23 11.92
C ASP A 33 -8.86 -0.18 11.85
N LEU A 34 -7.87 -0.35 10.99
CA LEU A 34 -7.13 -1.60 10.77
C LEU A 34 -5.63 -1.49 11.00
N ALA A 35 -5.16 -0.42 11.69
CA ALA A 35 -3.74 -0.07 11.78
C ALA A 35 -2.83 -1.19 12.33
N ALA A 36 -3.33 -2.06 13.19
CA ALA A 36 -2.60 -3.23 13.68
C ALA A 36 -2.41 -4.30 12.59
N ALA A 37 -3.42 -4.50 11.75
CA ALA A 37 -3.43 -5.50 10.67
C ALA A 37 -2.70 -5.01 9.42
N THR A 38 -2.90 -3.77 9.00
CA THR A 38 -2.24 -3.12 7.86
C THR A 38 -0.78 -2.76 8.14
N LYS A 39 -0.38 -2.73 9.43
CA LYS A 39 0.93 -2.30 9.95
C LYS A 39 1.18 -0.79 9.87
N THR A 40 0.20 0.01 9.51
CA THR A 40 0.28 1.48 9.59
C THR A 40 0.44 1.97 11.04
N GLY A 41 0.11 1.14 12.04
CA GLY A 41 0.38 1.39 13.45
C GLY A 41 1.87 1.64 13.77
N VAL A 42 2.81 1.18 12.93
CA VAL A 42 4.24 1.50 13.05
C VAL A 42 4.46 2.98 12.76
N PHE A 43 3.87 3.50 11.69
CA PHE A 43 3.88 4.93 11.37
C PHE A 43 3.19 5.75 12.46
N LYS A 44 1.99 5.34 12.91
CA LYS A 44 1.24 6.00 14.00
C LYS A 44 2.09 6.19 15.26
N LYS A 45 2.91 5.18 15.60
CA LYS A 45 3.79 5.23 16.77
C LYS A 45 4.96 6.21 16.58
N ALA A 46 5.51 6.30 15.38
CA ALA A 46 6.65 7.17 15.06
C ALA A 46 6.21 8.63 14.80
N HIS A 47 5.07 8.83 14.16
CA HIS A 47 4.58 10.13 13.67
C HIS A 47 3.08 10.30 13.96
N PRO A 48 2.65 10.32 15.24
CA PRO A 48 1.22 10.34 15.60
C PRO A 48 0.47 11.57 15.06
N GLU A 49 1.16 12.71 14.88
CA GLU A 49 0.61 13.96 14.37
C GLU A 49 0.26 13.95 12.88
N ARG A 50 0.76 12.96 12.16
CA ARG A 50 0.53 12.75 10.71
C ARG A 50 -0.18 11.44 10.41
N PHE A 51 -0.78 10.83 11.43
CA PHE A 51 -1.60 9.64 11.30
C PHE A 51 -3.07 9.99 11.53
N ILE A 52 -3.94 9.57 10.60
CA ILE A 52 -5.38 9.82 10.65
C ILE A 52 -6.12 8.48 10.63
N ASP A 53 -6.83 8.16 11.70
CA ASP A 53 -7.77 7.05 11.71
C ASP A 53 -9.15 7.56 11.27
N CYS A 54 -9.63 7.07 10.16
CA CYS A 54 -10.93 7.46 9.59
C CYS A 54 -12.09 6.61 10.11
N GLY A 55 -11.82 5.65 11.01
CA GLY A 55 -12.79 4.64 11.40
C GLY A 55 -13.10 3.66 10.26
N ILE A 56 -14.09 2.79 10.45
CA ILE A 56 -14.51 1.82 9.43
C ILE A 56 -15.31 2.53 8.32
N ALA A 57 -14.61 3.36 7.54
CA ALA A 57 -15.21 4.25 6.55
C ALA A 57 -14.28 4.47 5.34
N GLU A 58 -13.99 3.42 4.58
CA GLU A 58 -13.01 3.42 3.50
C GLU A 58 -13.34 4.41 2.38
N CYS A 59 -14.61 4.59 2.04
CA CYS A 59 -15.05 5.59 1.07
C CYS A 59 -14.70 7.01 1.54
N ASN A 60 -14.96 7.31 2.82
CA ASN A 60 -14.59 8.60 3.42
C ASN A 60 -13.07 8.78 3.47
N MET A 61 -12.33 7.74 3.86
CA MET A 61 -10.87 7.76 3.90
C MET A 61 -10.28 8.13 2.53
N MET A 62 -10.77 7.53 1.44
CA MET A 62 -10.29 7.86 0.09
C MET A 62 -10.61 9.31 -0.30
N GLY A 63 -11.77 9.84 0.10
CA GLY A 63 -12.12 11.25 -0.08
C GLY A 63 -11.21 12.19 0.70
N VAL A 64 -10.92 11.87 1.97
CA VAL A 64 -9.97 12.64 2.81
C VAL A 64 -8.57 12.61 2.21
N ALA A 65 -8.09 11.43 1.77
CA ALA A 65 -6.80 11.30 1.10
C ALA A 65 -6.73 12.16 -0.17
N ALA A 66 -7.78 12.15 -1.00
CA ALA A 66 -7.85 13.00 -2.18
C ALA A 66 -7.75 14.50 -1.83
N GLY A 67 -8.47 14.93 -0.79
CA GLY A 67 -8.42 16.32 -0.29
C GLY A 67 -7.01 16.71 0.21
N LEU A 68 -6.34 15.85 0.96
CA LEU A 68 -4.96 16.07 1.41
C LEU A 68 -3.98 16.15 0.24
N ALA A 69 -4.11 15.27 -0.75
CA ALA A 69 -3.26 15.32 -1.96
C ALA A 69 -3.47 16.64 -2.73
N ALA A 70 -4.70 17.13 -2.83
CA ALA A 70 -4.98 18.43 -3.45
C ALA A 70 -4.35 19.63 -2.71
N THR A 71 -3.96 19.47 -1.44
CA THR A 71 -3.22 20.49 -0.67
C THR A 71 -1.71 20.32 -0.73
N GLY A 72 -1.18 19.39 -1.54
CA GLY A 72 0.26 19.15 -1.71
C GLY A 72 0.86 18.15 -0.70
N LYS A 73 0.04 17.42 0.06
CA LYS A 73 0.49 16.29 0.87
C LYS A 73 0.60 15.01 0.04
N VAL A 74 1.37 14.06 0.53
CA VAL A 74 1.48 12.71 -0.06
C VAL A 74 0.81 11.69 0.89
N PRO A 75 -0.52 11.51 0.77
CA PRO A 75 -1.25 10.59 1.63
C PRO A 75 -1.07 9.13 1.21
N PHE A 76 -0.80 8.27 2.19
CA PHE A 76 -0.84 6.82 2.10
C PHE A 76 -2.12 6.33 2.79
N ALA A 77 -3.13 5.94 2.01
CA ALA A 77 -4.42 5.47 2.51
C ALA A 77 -4.44 3.93 2.57
N SER A 78 -4.68 3.36 3.74
CA SER A 78 -4.50 1.93 3.99
C SER A 78 -5.74 1.25 4.54
N SER A 79 -6.06 0.11 3.96
CA SER A 79 -7.10 -0.83 4.40
C SER A 79 -6.81 -2.21 3.82
N PHE A 80 -7.71 -3.18 4.04
CA PHE A 80 -7.64 -4.45 3.29
C PHE A 80 -7.97 -4.22 1.81
N ALA A 81 -7.36 -5.03 0.94
CA ALA A 81 -7.52 -4.90 -0.50
C ALA A 81 -8.99 -4.94 -0.95
N MET A 82 -9.80 -5.85 -0.35
CA MET A 82 -11.22 -5.95 -0.66
C MET A 82 -11.97 -4.65 -0.36
N PHE A 83 -11.59 -3.95 0.69
CA PHE A 83 -12.27 -2.72 1.09
C PHE A 83 -11.73 -1.49 0.35
N ALA A 84 -10.42 -1.42 0.15
CA ALA A 84 -9.80 -0.33 -0.62
C ALA A 84 -10.20 -0.37 -2.11
N ALA A 85 -10.12 -1.56 -2.73
CA ALA A 85 -10.41 -1.73 -4.15
C ALA A 85 -11.87 -2.02 -4.46
N GLY A 86 -12.59 -2.74 -3.58
CA GLY A 86 -13.99 -3.09 -3.79
C GLY A 86 -14.94 -2.02 -3.26
N ARG A 87 -14.99 -1.85 -1.94
CA ARG A 87 -15.94 -0.91 -1.31
C ARG A 87 -15.74 0.53 -1.75
N ALA A 88 -14.49 1.00 -1.77
CA ALA A 88 -14.17 2.40 -2.09
C ALA A 88 -13.81 2.64 -3.57
N PHE A 89 -14.11 1.70 -4.47
CA PHE A 89 -13.71 1.78 -5.88
C PHE A 89 -14.14 3.07 -6.56
N GLU A 90 -15.39 3.51 -6.33
CA GLU A 90 -15.91 4.74 -6.94
C GLU A 90 -15.09 5.96 -6.51
N GLN A 91 -14.78 6.09 -5.21
CA GLN A 91 -13.98 7.20 -4.69
C GLN A 91 -12.55 7.16 -5.22
N VAL A 92 -11.95 5.97 -5.29
CA VAL A 92 -10.62 5.80 -5.91
C VAL A 92 -10.65 6.24 -7.37
N ARG A 93 -11.67 5.82 -8.13
CA ARG A 93 -11.81 6.16 -9.55
C ARG A 93 -12.06 7.66 -9.77
N ASN A 94 -13.04 8.25 -9.07
CA ASN A 94 -13.52 9.60 -9.36
C ASN A 94 -12.81 10.68 -8.54
N SER A 95 -12.47 10.40 -7.28
CA SER A 95 -11.84 11.41 -6.43
C SER A 95 -10.30 11.39 -6.51
N ILE A 96 -9.70 10.27 -6.90
CA ILE A 96 -8.23 10.10 -6.97
C ILE A 96 -7.76 9.94 -8.41
N GLY A 97 -8.27 8.95 -9.13
CA GLY A 97 -7.81 8.61 -10.47
C GLY A 97 -8.15 9.65 -11.51
N TYR A 98 -9.41 10.11 -11.57
CA TYR A 98 -9.86 11.07 -12.56
C TYR A 98 -9.10 12.42 -12.52
N PRO A 99 -8.92 13.05 -11.34
CA PRO A 99 -8.10 14.25 -11.22
C PRO A 99 -6.59 13.97 -11.15
N HIS A 100 -6.16 12.70 -11.23
CA HIS A 100 -4.77 12.25 -11.17
C HIS A 100 -4.01 12.72 -9.92
N LEU A 101 -4.67 12.63 -8.75
CA LEU A 101 -4.10 13.10 -7.49
C LEU A 101 -3.02 12.14 -6.96
N ASN A 102 -2.04 12.72 -6.28
CA ASN A 102 -0.87 12.03 -5.74
C ASN A 102 -1.18 11.23 -4.47
N VAL A 103 -2.09 10.25 -4.56
CA VAL A 103 -2.50 9.37 -3.46
C VAL A 103 -1.88 7.99 -3.63
N LYS A 104 -1.35 7.45 -2.53
CA LYS A 104 -0.79 6.10 -2.46
C LYS A 104 -1.74 5.20 -1.67
N ILE A 105 -2.25 4.16 -2.30
CA ILE A 105 -3.17 3.21 -1.67
C ILE A 105 -2.38 1.99 -1.23
N GLY A 106 -2.27 1.76 0.08
CA GLY A 106 -1.60 0.61 0.67
C GLY A 106 -2.60 -0.49 1.02
N ALA A 107 -2.86 -1.38 0.07
CA ALA A 107 -3.87 -2.44 0.19
C ALA A 107 -3.26 -3.74 0.71
N THR A 108 -3.58 -4.11 1.94
CA THR A 108 -3.09 -5.34 2.56
C THR A 108 -4.09 -6.49 2.48
N HIS A 109 -3.70 -7.71 2.88
CA HIS A 109 -4.55 -8.91 2.89
C HIS A 109 -5.14 -9.25 1.50
N ALA A 110 -4.39 -8.96 0.45
CA ALA A 110 -4.82 -9.23 -0.92
C ALA A 110 -4.75 -10.73 -1.26
N GLY A 111 -5.54 -11.15 -2.23
CA GLY A 111 -5.61 -12.53 -2.71
C GLY A 111 -6.41 -13.45 -1.78
N ILE A 112 -6.11 -14.74 -1.83
CA ILE A 112 -6.83 -15.80 -1.11
C ILE A 112 -6.24 -16.14 0.26
N SER A 113 -5.04 -15.65 0.59
CA SER A 113 -4.30 -16.01 1.81
C SER A 113 -4.61 -15.11 3.01
N VAL A 114 -5.87 -14.75 3.20
CA VAL A 114 -6.33 -13.86 4.29
C VAL A 114 -6.36 -14.58 5.63
N GLY A 115 -6.65 -15.88 5.65
CA GLY A 115 -6.77 -16.70 6.84
C GLY A 115 -8.21 -16.80 7.36
N GLU A 116 -8.39 -16.69 8.67
CA GLU A 116 -9.66 -16.92 9.37
C GLU A 116 -10.80 -15.96 9.01
N ASP A 117 -10.50 -14.78 8.48
CA ASP A 117 -11.51 -13.82 8.02
C ASP A 117 -12.34 -14.36 6.83
N GLY A 118 -11.76 -15.29 6.07
CA GLY A 118 -12.48 -16.06 5.05
C GLY A 118 -12.83 -15.28 3.79
N ALA A 119 -13.79 -15.83 3.05
CA ALA A 119 -14.13 -15.42 1.67
C ALA A 119 -14.60 -13.97 1.55
N THR A 120 -15.21 -13.38 2.56
CA THR A 120 -15.68 -11.98 2.54
C THR A 120 -14.54 -10.96 2.54
N HIS A 121 -13.34 -11.38 2.93
CA HIS A 121 -12.13 -10.54 3.02
C HIS A 121 -11.10 -10.88 1.94
N GLN A 122 -11.24 -12.03 1.27
CA GLN A 122 -10.41 -12.40 0.13
C GLN A 122 -10.66 -11.43 -1.03
N CYS A 123 -9.59 -11.01 -1.71
CA CYS A 123 -9.68 -10.08 -2.83
C CYS A 123 -8.84 -10.57 -4.02
N ASN A 124 -9.51 -11.07 -5.03
CA ASN A 124 -8.88 -11.57 -6.27
C ASN A 124 -9.01 -10.60 -7.43
N GLU A 125 -9.93 -9.64 -7.34
CA GLU A 125 -10.34 -8.70 -8.39
C GLU A 125 -9.63 -7.35 -8.31
N ASP A 126 -8.90 -7.06 -7.25
CA ASP A 126 -8.30 -5.75 -6.97
C ASP A 126 -7.37 -5.26 -8.09
N ILE A 127 -6.49 -6.11 -8.60
CA ILE A 127 -5.60 -5.77 -9.71
C ILE A 127 -6.41 -5.41 -10.96
N ALA A 128 -7.44 -6.20 -11.27
CA ALA A 128 -8.30 -5.96 -12.44
C ALA A 128 -9.01 -4.60 -12.30
N LEU A 129 -9.63 -4.33 -11.16
CA LEU A 129 -10.32 -3.08 -10.87
C LEU A 129 -9.39 -1.88 -10.98
N MET A 130 -8.24 -1.91 -10.32
CA MET A 130 -7.30 -0.79 -10.32
C MET A 130 -6.69 -0.53 -11.70
N ARG A 131 -6.46 -1.57 -12.50
CA ARG A 131 -5.97 -1.42 -13.88
C ARG A 131 -6.98 -0.79 -14.84
N THR A 132 -8.27 -0.73 -14.49
CA THR A 132 -9.27 -0.03 -15.31
C THR A 132 -9.22 1.50 -15.16
N ILE A 133 -8.52 2.00 -14.15
CA ILE A 133 -8.42 3.44 -13.88
C ILE A 133 -7.23 4.01 -14.67
N PRO A 134 -7.45 4.93 -15.63
CA PRO A 134 -6.37 5.52 -16.41
C PRO A 134 -5.33 6.22 -15.51
N GLY A 135 -4.05 5.98 -15.76
CA GLY A 135 -2.95 6.56 -15.00
C GLY A 135 -2.67 5.94 -13.63
N MET A 136 -3.49 4.98 -13.18
CA MET A 136 -3.22 4.24 -11.94
C MET A 136 -2.03 3.31 -12.12
N VAL A 137 -0.99 3.49 -11.31
CA VAL A 137 0.12 2.55 -11.20
C VAL A 137 -0.24 1.45 -10.22
N VAL A 138 -0.05 0.18 -10.62
CA VAL A 138 -0.34 -0.99 -9.77
C VAL A 138 0.96 -1.75 -9.48
N ILE A 139 1.30 -1.91 -8.20
CA ILE A 139 2.52 -2.58 -7.74
C ILE A 139 2.14 -3.76 -6.84
N ASN A 140 2.70 -4.93 -7.10
CA ASN A 140 2.54 -6.11 -6.24
C ASN A 140 3.91 -6.70 -5.90
N PRO A 141 4.57 -6.23 -4.84
CA PRO A 141 5.91 -6.66 -4.47
C PRO A 141 5.93 -8.12 -4.01
N SER A 142 6.99 -8.82 -4.36
CA SER A 142 7.14 -10.26 -4.09
C SER A 142 7.69 -10.57 -2.68
N ASP A 143 8.50 -9.67 -2.10
CA ASP A 143 9.17 -9.89 -0.81
C ASP A 143 9.44 -8.57 -0.04
N ASP A 144 10.17 -8.68 1.09
CA ASP A 144 10.53 -7.54 1.94
C ASP A 144 11.33 -6.46 1.20
N VAL A 145 12.34 -6.87 0.44
CA VAL A 145 13.24 -5.93 -0.27
C VAL A 145 12.47 -5.15 -1.31
N GLU A 146 11.67 -5.85 -2.11
CA GLU A 146 10.85 -5.23 -3.14
C GLU A 146 9.74 -4.37 -2.55
N ALA A 147 9.10 -4.80 -1.45
CA ALA A 147 8.06 -4.03 -0.78
C ALA A 147 8.57 -2.67 -0.25
N ARG A 148 9.74 -2.65 0.39
CA ARG A 148 10.37 -1.41 0.87
C ARG A 148 10.73 -0.47 -0.29
N ALA A 149 11.32 -1.03 -1.35
CA ALA A 149 11.66 -0.26 -2.54
C ALA A 149 10.42 0.28 -3.26
N ALA A 150 9.33 -0.51 -3.32
CA ALA A 150 8.05 -0.11 -3.91
C ALA A 150 7.41 1.09 -3.17
N VAL A 151 7.50 1.13 -1.82
CA VAL A 151 7.00 2.27 -1.03
C VAL A 151 7.73 3.56 -1.39
N ARG A 152 9.06 3.50 -1.50
CA ARG A 152 9.88 4.67 -1.91
C ARG A 152 9.58 5.10 -3.34
N ALA A 153 9.54 4.15 -4.27
CA ALA A 153 9.21 4.45 -5.66
C ALA A 153 7.77 4.98 -5.83
N ALA A 154 6.83 4.53 -5.01
CA ALA A 154 5.49 5.08 -4.99
C ALA A 154 5.47 6.53 -4.50
N TYR A 155 6.27 6.88 -3.49
CA TYR A 155 6.41 8.26 -3.03
C TYR A 155 7.01 9.17 -4.12
N GLU A 156 8.05 8.72 -4.80
CA GLU A 156 8.74 9.46 -5.86
C GLU A 156 7.89 9.63 -7.13
N HIS A 157 6.93 8.73 -7.36
CA HIS A 157 6.04 8.80 -8.51
C HIS A 157 4.94 9.84 -8.28
N GLU A 158 4.82 10.83 -9.15
CA GLU A 158 3.71 11.79 -9.14
C GLU A 158 2.45 11.16 -9.75
N GLY A 159 1.38 11.06 -8.96
CA GLY A 159 0.10 10.47 -9.38
C GLY A 159 -0.35 9.28 -8.51
N PRO A 160 -1.49 8.66 -8.87
CA PRO A 160 -2.10 7.61 -8.06
C PRO A 160 -1.37 6.28 -8.18
N VAL A 161 -1.10 5.66 -7.04
CA VAL A 161 -0.44 4.34 -6.96
C VAL A 161 -1.26 3.41 -6.06
N TYR A 162 -1.52 2.20 -6.53
CA TYR A 162 -2.09 1.10 -5.76
C TYR A 162 -1.01 0.05 -5.48
N MET A 163 -0.68 -0.14 -4.22
CA MET A 163 0.29 -1.13 -3.75
C MET A 163 -0.43 -2.28 -3.05
N ARG A 164 -0.14 -3.50 -3.47
CA ARG A 164 -0.79 -4.72 -3.02
C ARG A 164 0.11 -5.57 -2.15
N PHE A 165 -0.28 -5.83 -0.91
CA PHE A 165 0.52 -6.57 0.07
C PHE A 165 -0.19 -7.81 0.59
N GLY A 166 0.58 -8.89 0.83
CA GLY A 166 0.10 -10.13 1.42
C GLY A 166 0.10 -10.11 2.96
N ARG A 167 -0.77 -10.96 3.56
CA ARG A 167 -0.81 -11.20 5.01
C ARG A 167 0.28 -12.14 5.49
N LEU A 168 0.54 -13.21 4.73
CA LEU A 168 1.47 -14.26 5.12
C LEU A 168 2.93 -13.86 4.89
N ALA A 169 3.83 -14.39 5.74
CA ALA A 169 5.25 -14.23 5.54
C ALA A 169 5.72 -15.05 4.32
N VAL A 170 6.47 -14.41 3.44
CA VAL A 170 7.03 -14.99 2.21
C VAL A 170 8.55 -15.01 2.28
N PRO A 171 9.23 -15.93 1.56
CA PRO A 171 10.68 -15.95 1.48
C PRO A 171 11.24 -14.63 0.94
N VAL A 172 12.34 -14.15 1.54
CA VAL A 172 13.12 -13.03 0.99
C VAL A 172 14.03 -13.57 -0.09
N ILE A 173 13.78 -13.18 -1.34
CA ILE A 173 14.48 -13.68 -2.54
C ILE A 173 15.31 -12.60 -3.26
N ASN A 174 15.01 -11.33 -3.00
CA ASN A 174 15.66 -10.20 -3.66
C ASN A 174 16.78 -9.56 -2.81
N ASP A 175 17.13 -10.15 -1.66
CA ASP A 175 18.28 -9.71 -0.81
C ASP A 175 19.60 -10.16 -1.45
N ARG A 176 19.97 -9.50 -2.55
CA ARG A 176 21.15 -9.79 -3.34
C ARG A 176 21.77 -8.50 -3.90
N PRO A 177 23.10 -8.41 -4.06
CA PRO A 177 23.78 -7.15 -4.41
C PRO A 177 23.42 -6.57 -5.78
N ASP A 178 22.96 -7.43 -6.71
CA ASP A 178 22.61 -7.04 -8.09
C ASP A 178 21.13 -6.69 -8.25
N TYR A 179 20.33 -6.82 -7.19
CA TYR A 179 18.91 -6.46 -7.26
C TYR A 179 18.73 -4.94 -7.21
N LYS A 180 17.98 -4.43 -8.18
CA LYS A 180 17.55 -3.04 -8.24
C LYS A 180 16.08 -2.99 -8.62
N PHE A 181 15.25 -2.39 -7.76
CA PHE A 181 13.87 -2.11 -8.10
C PHE A 181 13.79 -0.90 -9.04
N GLU A 182 13.10 -1.06 -10.15
CA GLU A 182 12.77 0.03 -11.06
C GLU A 182 11.29 -0.09 -11.45
N LEU A 183 10.51 0.97 -11.20
CA LEU A 183 9.09 0.99 -11.53
C LEU A 183 8.87 0.76 -13.04
N GLY A 184 7.99 -0.18 -13.37
CA GLY A 184 7.69 -0.55 -14.75
C GLY A 184 8.67 -1.54 -15.40
N LYS A 185 9.68 -2.01 -14.66
CA LYS A 185 10.63 -3.03 -15.15
C LYS A 185 10.48 -4.34 -14.36
N GLY A 186 10.48 -5.45 -15.08
CA GLY A 186 10.56 -6.79 -14.49
C GLY A 186 11.99 -7.25 -14.31
N VAL A 187 12.23 -8.10 -13.32
CA VAL A 187 13.52 -8.75 -13.09
C VAL A 187 13.41 -10.22 -13.44
N VAL A 188 14.34 -10.69 -14.27
CA VAL A 188 14.40 -12.12 -14.63
C VAL A 188 15.05 -12.89 -13.50
N LEU A 189 14.34 -13.88 -12.93
CA LEU A 189 14.80 -14.68 -11.80
C LEU A 189 15.48 -15.99 -12.24
N ARG A 190 15.20 -16.48 -13.46
CA ARG A 190 15.79 -17.68 -14.06
C ARG A 190 15.93 -17.52 -15.58
#